data_ce9a864559dacc12922f8b3b02c2d66e
#
_entry.id   ce9a864559dacc12922f8b3b02c2d66e
#
_cell.length_a   1.000
_cell.length_b   1.000
_cell.length_c   1.000
_cell.angle_alpha   90.00
_cell.angle_beta   90.00
_cell.angle_gamma   90.00
#
_symmetry.space_group_name_H-M   'P 1'
#
loop_
_entity.id
_entity.type
_entity.pdbx_description
1 polymer ?
#
loop_
_entity_poly.entity_id
_entity_poly.type
_entity_poly.pdbx_seq_one_letter_code
_entity_poly.pdbx_strand_id
1 'polypeptide(L)' 'MQEEIVRRVKDAIAGATVNVAVEGNRAMIDVESFVFADLSRVKKQQLVYACIEDLIASGDLHAVTIKAGTSADA' A
#
# COMPACT_ATOMS: atom_id res chain seq x y z
N MET A 1 -8.88 -5.68 -9.56
CA MET A 1 -7.58 -5.60 -8.86
C MET A 1 -7.49 -4.46 -7.85
N GLN A 2 -8.00 -3.30 -8.18
CA GLN A 2 -7.94 -2.15 -7.28
C GLN A 2 -8.60 -2.44 -5.92
N GLU A 3 -9.80 -2.98 -5.94
CA GLU A 3 -10.52 -3.31 -4.71
C GLU A 3 -9.83 -4.37 -3.88
N GLU A 4 -9.21 -5.32 -4.55
CA GLU A 4 -8.46 -6.36 -3.85
C GLU A 4 -7.25 -5.79 -3.13
N ILE A 5 -6.53 -4.86 -3.76
CA ILE A 5 -5.39 -4.21 -3.14
C ILE A 5 -5.83 -3.43 -1.90
N VAL A 6 -6.92 -2.68 -2.01
CA VAL A 6 -7.47 -1.93 -0.88
C VAL A 6 -7.78 -2.88 0.29
N ARG A 7 -8.46 -3.99 0.01
CA ARG A 7 -8.80 -4.95 1.05
C ARG A 7 -7.57 -5.55 1.71
N ARG A 8 -6.58 -5.94 0.91
CA ARG A 8 -5.35 -6.55 1.42
C ARG A 8 -4.61 -5.60 2.37
N VAL A 9 -4.51 -4.34 1.97
CA VAL A 9 -3.81 -3.35 2.79
C VAL A 9 -4.58 -3.08 4.08
N LYS A 10 -5.89 -2.94 4.00
CA LYS A 10 -6.71 -2.71 5.19
C LYS A 10 -6.66 -3.88 6.16
N ASP A 11 -6.61 -5.10 5.65
CA ASP A 11 -6.52 -6.28 6.50
C ASP A 11 -5.17 -6.39 7.21
N ALA A 12 -4.12 -5.94 6.56
CA ALA A 12 -2.76 -6.05 7.08
C ALA A 12 -2.36 -4.90 7.99
N ILE A 13 -2.94 -3.71 7.77
CA ILE A 13 -2.52 -2.49 8.46
C ILE A 13 -3.72 -1.89 9.19
N ALA A 14 -3.65 -1.90 10.52
CA ALA A 14 -4.74 -1.44 11.37
C ALA A 14 -5.04 0.04 11.14
N GLY A 15 -6.34 0.36 11.08
CA GLY A 15 -6.79 1.74 10.96
C GLY A 15 -6.39 2.42 9.66
N ALA A 16 -6.04 1.66 8.63
CA ALA A 16 -5.55 2.24 7.40
C ALA A 16 -6.65 2.90 6.57
N THR A 17 -6.34 4.10 6.07
CA THR A 17 -7.09 4.74 5.00
C THR A 17 -6.31 4.49 3.73
N VAL A 18 -6.94 3.85 2.75
CA VAL A 18 -6.25 3.37 1.56
C VAL A 18 -6.89 3.92 0.30
N ASN A 19 -6.07 4.51 -0.55
CA ASN A 19 -6.49 4.94 -1.88
C ASN A 19 -5.60 4.25 -2.90
N VAL A 20 -6.19 3.58 -3.87
CA VAL A 20 -5.46 2.84 -4.89
C VAL A 20 -5.97 3.25 -6.26
N ALA A 21 -5.05 3.53 -7.16
CA ALA A 21 -5.35 3.76 -8.57
C ALA A 21 -4.57 2.74 -9.39
N VAL A 22 -5.26 1.97 -10.20
CA VAL A 22 -4.65 0.99 -11.09
C VAL A 22 -4.90 1.38 -12.53
N GLU A 23 -3.84 1.40 -13.32
CA GLU A 23 -3.91 1.71 -14.73
C GLU A 23 -3.01 0.72 -15.48
N GLY A 24 -3.63 -0.19 -16.22
CA GLY A 24 -2.90 -1.28 -16.87
C GLY A 24 -2.21 -2.15 -15.83
N ASN A 25 -0.88 -2.26 -15.92
CA ASN A 25 -0.07 -3.03 -14.99
C ASN A 25 0.65 -2.13 -13.96
N ARG A 26 0.16 -0.91 -13.77
CA ARG A 26 0.74 0.06 -12.84
C ARG A 26 -0.25 0.36 -11.73
N ALA A 27 0.25 0.46 -10.51
CA ALA A 27 -0.58 0.79 -9.36
C ALA A 27 0.04 1.92 -8.56
N MET A 28 -0.81 2.84 -8.09
CA MET A 28 -0.43 3.85 -7.12
C MET A 28 -1.21 3.55 -5.85
N ILE A 29 -0.49 3.39 -4.75
CA ILE A 29 -1.08 3.01 -3.47
C ILE A 29 -0.73 4.08 -2.44
N ASP A 30 -1.77 4.72 -1.90
CA ASP A 30 -1.62 5.76 -0.89
C ASP A 30 -2.25 5.24 0.39
N VAL A 31 -1.47 5.11 1.45
CA VAL A 31 -1.92 4.54 2.72
C VAL A 31 -1.58 5.48 3.86
N GLU A 32 -2.59 5.75 4.69
CA GLU A 32 -2.41 6.49 5.93
C GLU A 32 -2.82 5.62 7.10
N SER A 33 -1.98 5.55 8.13
CA SER A 33 -2.29 4.78 9.33
C SER A 33 -1.46 5.27 10.50
N PHE A 34 -2.06 5.27 11.68
CA PHE A 34 -1.36 5.60 12.92
C PHE A 34 -0.22 4.62 13.20
N VAL A 35 -0.28 3.42 12.65
CA VAL A 35 0.74 2.39 12.83
C VAL A 35 2.09 2.85 12.27
N PHE A 36 2.06 3.74 11.30
CA PHE A 36 3.28 4.22 10.65
C PHE A 36 4.05 5.26 11.46
N ALA A 37 3.48 5.75 12.56
CA ALA A 37 4.09 6.85 13.31
C ALA A 37 5.52 6.56 13.76
N ASP A 38 5.80 5.32 14.16
CA ASP A 38 7.10 4.93 14.68
C ASP A 38 7.96 4.18 13.67
N LEU A 39 7.54 4.12 12.42
CA LEU A 39 8.24 3.36 11.41
C LEU A 39 9.05 4.25 10.49
N SER A 40 10.22 3.75 10.07
CA SER A 40 11.03 4.42 9.07
C SER A 40 10.31 4.37 7.71
N ARG A 41 10.74 5.23 6.79
CA ARG A 41 10.19 5.23 5.43
C ARG A 41 10.30 3.85 4.79
N VAL A 42 11.45 3.21 4.94
CA VAL A 42 11.68 1.90 4.34
C VAL A 42 10.71 0.86 4.91
N LYS A 43 10.53 0.86 6.22
CA LYS A 43 9.63 -0.11 6.86
C LYS A 43 8.18 0.11 6.47
N LYS A 44 7.76 1.37 6.36
CA LYS A 44 6.39 1.67 5.90
C LYS A 44 6.16 1.11 4.50
N GLN A 45 7.09 1.33 3.60
CA GLN A 45 6.97 0.83 2.24
C GLN A 45 7.01 -0.69 2.19
N GLN A 46 7.84 -1.33 3.01
CA GLN A 46 7.91 -2.78 3.07
C GLN A 46 6.60 -3.40 3.53
N LEU A 47 5.94 -2.78 4.50
CA LEU A 47 4.64 -3.27 4.98
C LEU A 47 3.59 -3.25 3.87
N VAL A 48 3.52 -2.16 3.13
CA VAL A 48 2.54 -2.04 2.05
C VAL A 48 2.92 -2.97 0.90
N TYR A 49 4.19 -3.03 0.55
CA TYR A 49 4.68 -3.88 -0.53
C TYR A 49 4.37 -5.36 -0.26
N ALA A 50 4.53 -5.79 0.98
CA ALA A 50 4.26 -7.18 1.35
C ALA A 50 2.83 -7.60 1.06
N CYS A 51 1.89 -6.66 1.03
CA CYS A 51 0.49 -6.95 0.74
C CYS A 51 0.27 -7.33 -0.73
N ILE A 52 1.19 -6.94 -1.61
CA ILE A 52 1.02 -7.10 -3.06
C ILE A 52 2.16 -7.83 -3.74
N GLU A 53 3.06 -8.44 -2.96
CA GLU A 53 4.22 -9.13 -3.52
C GLU A 53 3.86 -10.19 -4.56
N ASP A 54 2.82 -10.94 -4.30
CA ASP A 54 2.38 -11.99 -5.22
C ASP A 54 1.88 -11.42 -6.55
N LEU A 55 1.29 -10.23 -6.53
CA LEU A 55 0.82 -9.59 -7.76
C LEU A 55 1.99 -9.12 -8.61
N ILE A 56 3.08 -8.74 -7.97
CA ILE A 56 4.30 -8.35 -8.67
C ILE A 56 5.00 -9.59 -9.21
N ALA A 57 5.08 -10.64 -8.40
CA ALA A 57 5.71 -11.90 -8.80
C ALA A 57 4.97 -12.57 -9.97
N SER A 58 3.65 -12.44 -10.01
CA SER A 58 2.84 -13.03 -11.09
C SER A 58 2.88 -12.21 -12.38
N GLY A 59 3.34 -10.98 -12.31
CA GLY A 59 3.36 -10.08 -13.46
C GLY A 59 2.08 -9.27 -13.65
N ASP A 60 1.12 -9.41 -12.75
CA ASP A 60 -0.11 -8.60 -12.81
C ASP A 60 0.18 -7.12 -12.60
N LEU A 61 1.19 -6.82 -11.79
CA LEU A 61 1.69 -5.47 -11.59
C LEU A 61 3.17 -5.42 -11.95
N HIS A 62 3.56 -4.46 -12.77
CA HIS A 62 4.95 -4.24 -13.16
C HIS A 62 5.56 -3.00 -12.51
N ALA A 63 4.73 -2.02 -12.19
CA ALA A 63 5.20 -0.80 -11.56
C ALA A 63 4.25 -0.42 -10.43
N VAL A 64 4.82 -0.11 -9.26
CA VAL A 64 4.04 0.26 -8.08
C VAL A 64 4.69 1.48 -7.44
N THR A 65 3.86 2.48 -7.16
CA THR A 65 4.27 3.66 -6.39
C THR A 65 3.52 3.61 -5.06
N ILE A 66 4.25 3.65 -3.97
CA ILE A 66 3.69 3.57 -2.63
C ILE A 66 3.96 4.86 -1.86
N LYS A 67 2.90 5.46 -1.34
CA LYS A 67 2.98 6.56 -0.38
C LYS A 67 2.41 6.08 0.93
N ALA A 68 3.19 6.12 1.97
CA ALA A 68 2.77 5.68 3.30
C ALA A 68 3.08 6.76 4.33
N GLY A 69 2.08 7.15 5.10
CA GLY A 69 2.23 8.19 6.10
C GLY A 69 1.23 8.05 7.24
N THR A 70 1.30 8.95 8.18
CA THR A 70 0.35 8.98 9.30
C THR A 70 -0.74 10.00 9.00
N SER A 71 -1.95 9.75 9.52
CA SER A 71 -3.04 10.71 9.36
C SER A 71 -2.76 12.02 10.08
N ALA A 72 -1.83 12.02 11.01
CA ALA A 72 -1.44 13.25 11.72
C ALA A 72 -0.70 14.23 10.82
N ASP A 73 -0.18 13.76 9.70
CA ASP A 73 0.55 14.58 8.74
C ASP A 73 -0.38 15.37 7.81
N ALA A 74 -1.65 15.12 7.88
CA ALA A 74 -2.62 15.77 7.01
C ALA A 74 -2.90 17.20 7.45
#